data_11a3a62501b23dc630aa18cae39f6402
#
_entry.id   11a3a62501b23dc630aa18cae39f6402
#
_cell.length_a   1.000
_cell.length_b   1.000
_cell.length_c   1.000
_cell.angle_alpha   90.00
_cell.angle_beta   90.00
_cell.angle_gamma   90.00
#
_symmetry.space_group_name_H-M   'P 1'
#
loop_
_entity.id
_entity.type
_entity.pdbx_description
1 polymer ?
#
loop_
_entity_poly.entity_id
_entity_poly.type
_entity_poly.pdbx_seq_one_letter_code
_entity_poly.pdbx_strand_id
1 'polypeptide(L)'
;GENGDEMHGAYEELSGVEIARTYLAPGENTQTDFHKHSWYSGEDYWDDCNLYGNANITIHPAPILSETYQELQGTAYQYCALKEYAAAVRKTDTRMYLQRYMETPQIEMLTKMGLTDVVTELVNCRYGIVTDQDATRPDEFLGIRKERVKQLIRAKGNIHMLQIMKAEKRLQRIWTEEQIEKLAELELTGGQIEMATRYINLQKLLNHIAKYAGCQYGTLCGMSSEQLKQTARTYMDYLEMRLSLGYDLNNTVYQFPRDLKDAHDRMVAEANKDKADKRLKEAERRFPNIRSEYRKLRNEYLFKDDSYIIRPARSASEIVMEGRTLHHCVGGDNYLRKHNEGESYILMLRFKIAPEEPYITVEIESRRNRILQWYGNKDCKPDKKNMQKWLGNYTEQLRDKKKMQKQTA
;
A
#
# COMPACT_ATOMS: atom_id res chain seq x y z
N GLY A 1 -22.24 17.41 -7.89
CA GLY A 1 -22.77 18.73 -7.97
C GLY A 1 -23.44 18.89 -9.32
N GLU A 2 -23.93 20.04 -9.59
CA GLU A 2 -24.70 20.37 -10.81
C GLU A 2 -24.03 19.92 -12.12
N ASN A 3 -22.70 19.89 -12.19
CA ASN A 3 -21.98 19.44 -13.38
C ASN A 3 -22.02 17.91 -13.62
N GLY A 4 -22.36 17.11 -12.62
CA GLY A 4 -22.48 15.66 -12.76
C GLY A 4 -23.81 15.25 -13.42
N ASP A 5 -24.87 15.97 -13.11
CA ASP A 5 -26.19 15.67 -13.63
C ASP A 5 -26.34 16.13 -15.09
N GLU A 6 -25.73 17.26 -15.46
CA GLU A 6 -25.72 17.73 -16.86
C GLU A 6 -24.96 16.76 -17.78
N MET A 7 -23.93 16.09 -17.28
CA MET A 7 -23.20 15.12 -18.06
C MET A 7 -23.89 13.76 -18.17
N HIS A 8 -24.66 13.38 -17.17
CA HIS A 8 -25.51 12.20 -17.27
C HIS A 8 -26.58 12.41 -18.36
N GLY A 9 -27.16 13.62 -18.47
CA GLY A 9 -28.07 13.99 -19.53
C GLY A 9 -27.46 13.93 -20.93
N ALA A 10 -26.21 14.41 -21.08
CA ALA A 10 -25.51 14.35 -22.37
C ALA A 10 -25.23 12.93 -22.86
N TYR A 11 -25.02 11.96 -21.95
CA TYR A 11 -24.84 10.55 -22.31
C TYR A 11 -26.17 9.86 -22.64
N GLU A 12 -27.27 10.24 -22.02
CA GLU A 12 -28.59 9.72 -22.35
C GLU A 12 -29.06 10.20 -23.73
N GLU A 13 -28.79 11.44 -24.10
CA GLU A 13 -29.07 11.98 -25.43
C GLU A 13 -28.25 11.32 -26.54
N LEU A 14 -27.07 10.80 -26.23
CA LEU A 14 -26.19 10.05 -27.14
C LEU A 14 -26.54 8.56 -27.22
N SER A 15 -27.61 8.10 -26.54
CA SER A 15 -28.05 6.70 -26.61
C SER A 15 -28.43 6.34 -28.05
N GLY A 16 -27.65 5.52 -28.71
CA GLY A 16 -27.76 5.15 -30.12
C GLY A 16 -26.73 5.75 -31.06
N VAL A 17 -25.84 6.61 -30.53
CA VAL A 17 -24.67 7.13 -31.25
C VAL A 17 -23.42 6.39 -30.81
N GLU A 18 -22.46 6.20 -31.72
CA GLU A 18 -21.16 5.64 -31.38
C GLU A 18 -20.42 6.56 -30.40
N ILE A 19 -20.19 6.08 -29.18
CA ILE A 19 -19.56 6.85 -28.11
C ILE A 19 -18.08 6.53 -27.91
N ALA A 20 -17.60 5.43 -28.49
CA ALA A 20 -16.20 5.02 -28.44
C ALA A 20 -15.86 4.18 -29.66
N ARG A 21 -14.62 4.33 -30.15
CA ARG A 21 -14.02 3.55 -31.25
C ARG A 21 -12.73 2.92 -30.76
N THR A 22 -12.58 1.62 -30.95
CA THR A 22 -11.32 0.92 -30.69
C THR A 22 -10.67 0.49 -32.00
N TYR A 23 -9.47 0.95 -32.22
CA TYR A 23 -8.70 0.61 -33.41
C TYR A 23 -7.82 -0.61 -33.12
N LEU A 24 -7.96 -1.64 -33.93
CA LEU A 24 -7.20 -2.88 -33.85
C LEU A 24 -6.28 -2.96 -35.08
N ALA A 25 -5.06 -2.43 -34.98
CA ALA A 25 -4.08 -2.47 -36.05
C ALA A 25 -3.01 -3.53 -35.79
N PRO A 26 -2.65 -4.38 -36.76
CA PRO A 26 -1.59 -5.36 -36.60
C PRO A 26 -0.23 -4.68 -36.30
N GLY A 27 0.40 -5.07 -35.19
CA GLY A 27 1.71 -4.54 -34.77
C GLY A 27 1.68 -3.19 -34.05
N GLU A 28 0.49 -2.62 -33.82
CA GLU A 28 0.32 -1.37 -33.08
C GLU A 28 -0.43 -1.59 -31.76
N ASN A 29 -0.28 -0.63 -30.84
CA ASN A 29 -1.06 -0.65 -29.61
C ASN A 29 -2.53 -0.41 -29.91
N THR A 30 -3.41 -1.12 -29.21
CA THR A 30 -4.86 -0.85 -29.27
C THR A 30 -5.15 0.55 -28.76
N GLN A 31 -5.76 1.38 -29.58
CA GLN A 31 -6.18 2.72 -29.23
C GLN A 31 -7.71 2.77 -29.13
N THR A 32 -8.23 3.47 -28.14
CA THR A 32 -9.66 3.77 -28.03
C THR A 32 -9.84 5.26 -27.97
N ASP A 33 -10.57 5.80 -28.93
CA ASP A 33 -10.99 7.19 -28.93
C ASP A 33 -12.43 7.29 -28.41
N PHE A 34 -12.69 8.35 -27.67
CA PHE A 34 -14.01 8.63 -27.07
C PHE A 34 -14.65 9.82 -27.77
N HIS A 35 -15.94 9.72 -28.05
CA HIS A 35 -16.73 10.81 -28.58
C HIS A 35 -16.99 11.85 -27.50
N LYS A 36 -16.64 13.10 -27.76
CA LYS A 36 -16.73 14.23 -26.83
C LYS A 36 -17.45 15.39 -27.47
N HIS A 37 -18.19 16.15 -26.68
CA HIS A 37 -18.79 17.42 -27.07
C HIS A 37 -18.02 18.59 -26.44
N SER A 38 -17.59 19.54 -27.27
CA SER A 38 -16.93 20.76 -26.78
C SER A 38 -17.97 21.83 -26.45
N TRP A 39 -18.14 22.12 -25.17
CA TRP A 39 -19.02 23.21 -24.70
C TRP A 39 -18.58 24.61 -25.15
N TYR A 40 -17.32 24.77 -25.57
CA TYR A 40 -16.78 26.05 -26.06
C TYR A 40 -16.99 26.28 -27.54
N SER A 41 -16.85 25.23 -28.37
CA SER A 41 -17.00 25.33 -29.83
C SER A 41 -18.39 24.84 -30.29
N GLY A 42 -19.07 24.07 -29.49
CA GLY A 42 -20.32 23.40 -29.91
C GLY A 42 -20.13 22.26 -30.89
N GLU A 43 -18.87 21.78 -31.03
CA GLU A 43 -18.51 20.74 -31.97
C GLU A 43 -18.22 19.41 -31.27
N ASP A 44 -18.55 18.32 -31.93
CA ASP A 44 -18.17 16.97 -31.49
C ASP A 44 -16.80 16.59 -32.03
N TYR A 45 -16.01 15.93 -31.21
CA TYR A 45 -14.66 15.47 -31.58
C TYR A 45 -14.33 14.13 -30.94
N TRP A 46 -13.33 13.46 -31.50
CA TRP A 46 -12.80 12.21 -30.95
C TRP A 46 -11.43 12.45 -30.26
N ASP A 47 -11.24 11.83 -29.10
CA ASP A 47 -10.03 12.02 -28.30
C ASP A 47 -9.67 10.71 -27.59
N ASP A 48 -8.39 10.40 -27.52
CA ASP A 48 -7.84 9.21 -26.86
C ASP A 48 -7.79 9.34 -25.32
N CYS A 49 -7.94 10.55 -24.79
CA CYS A 49 -7.97 10.80 -23.38
C CYS A 49 -9.34 10.48 -22.76
N ASN A 50 -9.38 9.73 -21.68
CA ASN A 50 -10.58 9.52 -20.91
C ASN A 50 -11.17 10.87 -20.44
N LEU A 51 -12.48 11.02 -20.54
CA LEU A 51 -13.22 12.30 -20.34
C LEU A 51 -12.92 13.02 -19.03
N TYR A 52 -12.48 12.31 -18.00
CA TYR A 52 -12.16 12.89 -16.68
C TYR A 52 -11.04 12.08 -16.01
N GLY A 53 -9.94 12.67 -15.75
CA GLY A 53 -8.79 12.07 -15.08
C GLY A 53 -9.04 11.52 -13.68
N ASN A 54 -10.25 11.68 -13.12
CA ASN A 54 -10.61 11.21 -11.77
C ASN A 54 -12.08 10.78 -11.63
N ALA A 55 -12.87 10.70 -12.69
CA ALA A 55 -14.22 10.19 -12.59
C ALA A 55 -14.20 8.67 -12.75
N ASN A 56 -14.75 7.94 -11.78
CA ASN A 56 -15.02 6.50 -11.84
C ASN A 56 -16.12 6.15 -12.84
N ILE A 57 -16.18 6.84 -13.97
CA ILE A 57 -17.05 6.48 -15.09
C ILE A 57 -16.27 5.43 -15.87
N THR A 58 -16.50 4.17 -15.54
CA THR A 58 -16.09 3.06 -16.38
C THR A 58 -17.03 3.06 -17.59
N ILE A 59 -16.69 3.81 -18.63
CA ILE A 59 -17.31 3.62 -19.93
C ILE A 59 -16.80 2.25 -20.37
N HIS A 60 -17.68 1.26 -20.30
CA HIS A 60 -17.46 0.01 -21.00
C HIS A 60 -17.79 0.31 -22.47
N PRO A 61 -16.79 0.41 -23.37
CA PRO A 61 -17.11 0.51 -24.78
C PRO A 61 -17.98 -0.68 -25.11
N ALA A 62 -19.13 -0.44 -25.74
CA ALA A 62 -19.94 -1.52 -26.29
C ALA A 62 -19.00 -2.42 -27.11
N PRO A 63 -19.07 -3.76 -27.00
CA PRO A 63 -18.18 -4.62 -27.72
C PRO A 63 -18.32 -4.32 -29.21
N ILE A 64 -17.25 -3.77 -29.79
CA ILE A 64 -17.14 -3.51 -31.23
C ILE A 64 -17.13 -4.86 -31.98
N LEU A 65 -16.94 -5.94 -31.24
CA LEU A 65 -16.86 -7.29 -31.74
C LEU A 65 -18.23 -7.95 -31.65
N SER A 66 -18.66 -8.57 -32.75
CA SER A 66 -19.82 -9.45 -32.78
C SER A 66 -19.63 -10.63 -31.80
N GLU A 67 -20.72 -11.29 -31.41
CA GLU A 67 -20.66 -12.50 -30.56
C GLU A 67 -19.82 -13.64 -31.19
N THR A 68 -19.62 -13.59 -32.51
CA THR A 68 -18.82 -14.56 -33.26
C THR A 68 -17.35 -14.19 -33.39
N TYR A 69 -16.97 -12.96 -33.04
CA TYR A 69 -15.60 -12.43 -33.17
C TYR A 69 -15.04 -12.50 -34.60
N GLN A 70 -15.91 -12.40 -35.60
CA GLN A 70 -15.53 -12.48 -37.02
C GLN A 70 -14.59 -11.34 -37.44
N GLU A 71 -14.71 -10.19 -36.79
CA GLU A 71 -13.91 -9.00 -37.03
C GLU A 71 -12.42 -9.23 -36.77
N LEU A 72 -12.07 -10.22 -35.97
CA LEU A 72 -10.66 -10.58 -35.71
C LEU A 72 -10.03 -11.42 -36.82
N GLN A 73 -10.82 -11.98 -37.74
CA GLN A 73 -10.31 -12.81 -38.83
C GLN A 73 -9.48 -12.00 -39.82
N GLY A 74 -8.31 -12.54 -40.19
CA GLY A 74 -7.37 -11.86 -41.06
C GLY A 74 -6.55 -10.73 -40.42
N THR A 75 -6.74 -10.48 -39.11
CA THR A 75 -5.94 -9.53 -38.33
C THR A 75 -4.85 -10.25 -37.52
N ALA A 76 -3.97 -9.50 -36.89
CA ALA A 76 -3.00 -10.05 -35.93
C ALA A 76 -3.66 -10.78 -34.74
N TYR A 77 -4.92 -10.55 -34.49
CA TYR A 77 -5.68 -11.10 -33.36
C TYR A 77 -6.45 -12.38 -33.69
N GLN A 78 -6.37 -12.87 -34.92
CA GLN A 78 -7.19 -14.02 -35.37
C GLN A 78 -7.04 -15.29 -34.53
N TYR A 79 -5.92 -15.44 -33.81
CA TYR A 79 -5.64 -16.61 -32.96
C TYR A 79 -5.68 -16.30 -31.46
N CYS A 80 -6.08 -15.10 -31.05
CA CYS A 80 -5.92 -14.62 -29.66
C CYS A 80 -6.73 -15.39 -28.59
N ALA A 81 -7.59 -16.33 -28.98
CA ALA A 81 -8.48 -17.09 -28.06
C ALA A 81 -9.40 -16.21 -27.19
N LEU A 82 -9.73 -15.01 -27.66
CA LEU A 82 -10.61 -14.09 -26.93
C LEU A 82 -12.01 -14.69 -26.68
N LYS A 83 -12.54 -15.45 -27.64
CA LYS A 83 -13.83 -16.09 -27.53
C LYS A 83 -13.89 -17.08 -26.35
N GLU A 84 -12.87 -17.90 -26.22
CA GLU A 84 -12.73 -18.87 -25.12
C GLU A 84 -12.55 -18.14 -23.78
N TYR A 85 -11.77 -17.07 -23.76
CA TYR A 85 -11.59 -16.26 -22.57
C TYR A 85 -12.89 -15.58 -22.12
N ALA A 86 -13.59 -14.91 -23.04
CA ALA A 86 -14.86 -14.23 -22.76
C ALA A 86 -15.98 -15.19 -22.32
N ALA A 87 -15.98 -16.42 -22.82
CA ALA A 87 -16.92 -17.45 -22.38
C ALA A 87 -16.69 -17.89 -20.92
N ALA A 88 -15.45 -17.81 -20.44
CA ALA A 88 -15.06 -18.24 -19.10
C ALA A 88 -15.12 -17.09 -18.05
N VAL A 89 -15.02 -15.83 -18.47
CA VAL A 89 -14.95 -14.66 -17.59
C VAL A 89 -16.21 -13.80 -17.75
N ARG A 90 -16.96 -13.62 -16.66
CA ARG A 90 -18.26 -12.91 -16.67
C ARG A 90 -18.20 -11.44 -17.10
N LYS A 91 -17.09 -10.76 -16.83
CA LYS A 91 -16.86 -9.35 -17.21
C LYS A 91 -15.49 -9.27 -17.85
N THR A 92 -15.45 -9.48 -19.15
CA THR A 92 -14.21 -9.42 -19.92
C THR A 92 -14.00 -8.00 -20.41
N ASP A 93 -12.87 -7.41 -20.04
CA ASP A 93 -12.37 -6.23 -20.74
C ASP A 93 -11.64 -6.71 -22.01
N THR A 94 -12.35 -6.67 -23.11
CA THR A 94 -11.88 -7.11 -24.44
C THR A 94 -10.64 -6.34 -24.88
N ARG A 95 -10.61 -5.03 -24.62
CA ARG A 95 -9.48 -4.17 -24.96
C ARG A 95 -8.22 -4.58 -24.19
N MET A 96 -8.32 -4.72 -22.88
CA MET A 96 -7.18 -5.13 -22.06
C MET A 96 -6.65 -6.51 -22.45
N TYR A 97 -7.54 -7.45 -22.79
CA TYR A 97 -7.12 -8.77 -23.28
C TYR A 97 -6.34 -8.67 -24.58
N LEU A 98 -6.85 -7.94 -25.59
CA LEU A 98 -6.21 -7.79 -26.88
C LEU A 98 -4.88 -7.04 -26.77
N GLN A 99 -4.83 -5.98 -25.96
CA GLN A 99 -3.57 -5.28 -25.68
C GLN A 99 -2.55 -6.22 -25.05
N ARG A 100 -2.94 -7.00 -24.06
CA ARG A 100 -2.06 -7.98 -23.41
C ARG A 100 -1.63 -9.08 -24.39
N TYR A 101 -2.50 -9.51 -25.28
CA TYR A 101 -2.14 -10.49 -26.32
C TYR A 101 -1.03 -10.00 -27.24
N MET A 102 -1.05 -8.73 -27.63
CA MET A 102 0.03 -8.15 -28.45
C MET A 102 1.37 -8.13 -27.73
N GLU A 103 1.36 -7.86 -26.43
CA GLU A 103 2.58 -7.84 -25.61
C GLU A 103 3.05 -9.25 -25.22
N THR A 104 2.12 -10.18 -25.08
CA THR A 104 2.33 -11.54 -24.53
C THR A 104 1.43 -12.54 -25.26
N PRO A 105 1.76 -12.93 -26.50
CA PRO A 105 0.92 -13.84 -27.32
C PRO A 105 0.66 -15.20 -26.65
N GLN A 106 1.52 -15.60 -25.71
CA GLN A 106 1.38 -16.86 -24.96
C GLN A 106 0.10 -16.95 -24.13
N ILE A 107 -0.63 -15.85 -23.91
CA ILE A 107 -1.94 -15.90 -23.25
C ILE A 107 -2.95 -16.74 -24.04
N GLU A 108 -2.82 -16.82 -25.37
CA GLU A 108 -3.59 -17.74 -26.22
C GLU A 108 -3.43 -19.18 -25.74
N MET A 109 -2.20 -19.63 -25.59
CA MET A 109 -1.88 -20.98 -25.15
C MET A 109 -2.48 -21.26 -23.76
N LEU A 110 -2.30 -20.33 -22.82
CA LEU A 110 -2.83 -20.48 -21.45
C LEU A 110 -4.37 -20.49 -21.44
N THR A 111 -4.99 -19.65 -22.26
CA THR A 111 -6.45 -19.60 -22.41
C THR A 111 -6.98 -20.95 -22.93
N LYS A 112 -6.39 -21.49 -23.99
CA LYS A 112 -6.76 -22.81 -24.56
C LYS A 112 -6.50 -23.96 -23.61
N MET A 113 -5.55 -23.81 -22.67
CA MET A 113 -5.32 -24.77 -21.58
C MET A 113 -6.34 -24.65 -20.44
N GLY A 114 -7.26 -23.66 -20.48
CA GLY A 114 -8.26 -23.43 -19.43
C GLY A 114 -7.72 -22.75 -18.17
N LEU A 115 -6.53 -22.14 -18.22
CA LEU A 115 -5.91 -21.42 -17.11
C LEU A 115 -6.44 -19.96 -17.01
N THR A 116 -7.74 -19.83 -17.03
CA THR A 116 -8.44 -18.54 -17.13
C THR A 116 -8.08 -17.58 -16.00
N ASP A 117 -7.95 -18.07 -14.76
CA ASP A 117 -7.58 -17.20 -13.62
C ASP A 117 -6.17 -16.64 -13.80
N VAL A 118 -5.21 -17.46 -14.26
CA VAL A 118 -3.84 -17.00 -14.53
C VAL A 118 -3.83 -15.97 -15.68
N VAL A 119 -4.62 -16.20 -16.72
CA VAL A 119 -4.77 -15.25 -17.84
C VAL A 119 -5.39 -13.94 -17.36
N THR A 120 -6.42 -14.00 -16.52
CA THR A 120 -7.06 -12.80 -15.94
C THR A 120 -6.05 -11.95 -15.15
N GLU A 121 -5.19 -12.59 -14.37
CA GLU A 121 -4.13 -11.91 -13.63
C GLU A 121 -3.09 -11.28 -14.57
N LEU A 122 -2.77 -11.94 -15.69
CA LEU A 122 -1.88 -11.38 -16.72
C LEU A 122 -2.51 -10.17 -17.42
N VAL A 123 -3.79 -10.25 -17.78
CA VAL A 123 -4.56 -9.15 -18.39
C VAL A 123 -4.61 -7.95 -17.46
N ASN A 124 -4.77 -8.17 -16.16
CA ASN A 124 -4.77 -7.12 -15.14
C ASN A 124 -3.37 -6.59 -14.78
N CYS A 125 -2.36 -6.89 -15.58
CA CYS A 125 -0.98 -6.40 -15.42
C CYS A 125 -0.31 -6.78 -14.09
N ARG A 126 -0.64 -7.93 -13.49
CA ARG A 126 0.07 -8.40 -12.29
C ARG A 126 1.46 -8.93 -12.63
N TYR A 127 2.45 -8.37 -11.95
CA TYR A 127 3.85 -8.74 -12.13
C TYR A 127 4.16 -10.12 -11.52
N GLY A 128 5.23 -10.76 -12.04
CA GLY A 128 5.77 -12.01 -11.47
C GLY A 128 5.08 -13.28 -11.92
N ILE A 129 4.11 -13.21 -12.83
CA ILE A 129 3.45 -14.39 -13.42
C ILE A 129 4.35 -15.02 -14.48
N VAL A 130 4.84 -14.21 -15.40
CA VAL A 130 5.76 -14.64 -16.46
C VAL A 130 7.19 -14.71 -15.91
N THR A 131 7.91 -15.76 -16.27
CA THR A 131 9.32 -15.93 -15.91
C THR A 131 10.23 -15.69 -17.11
N ASP A 132 9.82 -16.16 -18.27
CA ASP A 132 10.51 -15.99 -19.54
C ASP A 132 9.49 -15.62 -20.62
N GLN A 133 9.52 -14.37 -21.08
CA GLN A 133 8.56 -13.84 -22.07
C GLN A 133 8.75 -14.42 -23.47
N ASP A 134 9.96 -14.89 -23.81
CA ASP A 134 10.27 -15.44 -25.12
C ASP A 134 9.99 -16.96 -25.21
N ALA A 135 9.71 -17.57 -24.07
CA ALA A 135 9.45 -19.00 -24.01
C ALA A 135 8.15 -19.38 -24.73
N THR A 136 8.23 -20.42 -25.54
CA THR A 136 7.07 -21.01 -26.24
C THR A 136 6.44 -22.14 -25.44
N ARG A 137 7.14 -22.69 -24.48
CA ARG A 137 6.66 -23.79 -23.62
C ARG A 137 6.05 -23.24 -22.34
N PRO A 138 4.89 -23.81 -21.88
CA PRO A 138 4.20 -23.29 -20.71
C PRO A 138 5.00 -23.42 -19.41
N ASP A 139 5.82 -24.45 -19.25
CA ASP A 139 6.65 -24.65 -18.08
C ASP A 139 7.80 -23.63 -17.96
N GLU A 140 8.38 -23.23 -19.07
CA GLU A 140 9.41 -22.19 -19.16
C GLU A 140 8.77 -20.82 -18.97
N PHE A 141 7.71 -20.52 -19.72
CA PHE A 141 6.96 -19.28 -19.65
C PHE A 141 6.47 -18.99 -18.22
N LEU A 142 5.83 -19.97 -17.58
CA LEU A 142 5.34 -19.83 -16.21
C LEU A 142 6.42 -20.04 -15.13
N GLY A 143 7.59 -20.57 -15.49
CA GLY A 143 8.70 -20.81 -14.56
C GLY A 143 8.44 -21.89 -13.52
N ILE A 144 7.66 -22.92 -13.88
CA ILE A 144 7.35 -24.08 -13.04
C ILE A 144 8.03 -25.36 -13.57
N ARG A 145 7.88 -26.48 -12.87
CA ARG A 145 8.34 -27.77 -13.36
C ARG A 145 7.39 -28.29 -14.43
N LYS A 146 7.92 -29.00 -15.43
CA LYS A 146 7.13 -29.56 -16.54
C LYS A 146 5.98 -30.45 -16.07
N GLU A 147 6.22 -31.23 -15.04
CA GLU A 147 5.23 -32.16 -14.45
C GLU A 147 4.05 -31.38 -13.83
N ARG A 148 4.32 -30.16 -13.32
CA ARG A 148 3.32 -29.31 -12.66
C ARG A 148 2.34 -28.66 -13.62
N VAL A 149 2.71 -28.50 -14.89
CA VAL A 149 1.79 -27.95 -15.91
C VAL A 149 0.51 -28.78 -16.00
N LYS A 150 0.62 -30.11 -16.01
CA LYS A 150 -0.54 -31.00 -16.07
C LYS A 150 -1.41 -30.88 -14.82
N GLN A 151 -0.81 -30.78 -13.64
CA GLN A 151 -1.53 -30.58 -12.39
C GLN A 151 -2.25 -29.22 -12.38
N LEU A 152 -1.56 -28.15 -12.80
CA LEU A 152 -2.14 -26.78 -12.89
C LEU A 152 -3.38 -26.78 -13.80
N ILE A 153 -3.28 -27.40 -14.98
CA ILE A 153 -4.40 -27.49 -15.94
C ILE A 153 -5.56 -28.30 -15.33
N ARG A 154 -5.29 -29.49 -14.78
CA ARG A 154 -6.32 -30.38 -14.22
C ARG A 154 -7.07 -29.73 -13.06
N ALA A 155 -6.37 -29.03 -12.20
CA ALA A 155 -6.93 -28.32 -11.07
C ALA A 155 -7.59 -26.97 -11.46
N LYS A 156 -7.52 -26.52 -12.71
CA LYS A 156 -7.87 -25.14 -13.13
C LYS A 156 -7.22 -24.14 -12.18
N GLY A 157 -5.93 -24.31 -11.93
CA GLY A 157 -5.20 -23.64 -10.86
C GLY A 157 -5.16 -22.14 -11.04
N ASN A 158 -5.25 -21.44 -9.92
CA ASN A 158 -5.19 -19.99 -9.81
C ASN A 158 -3.76 -19.48 -9.61
N ILE A 159 -3.62 -18.17 -9.43
CA ILE A 159 -2.34 -17.50 -9.20
C ILE A 159 -1.61 -18.04 -7.95
N HIS A 160 -2.33 -18.37 -6.87
CA HIS A 160 -1.72 -18.90 -5.65
C HIS A 160 -1.06 -20.25 -5.92
N MET A 161 -1.76 -21.14 -6.63
CA MET A 161 -1.20 -22.44 -7.01
C MET A 161 0.06 -22.29 -7.89
N LEU A 162 0.03 -21.37 -8.86
CA LEU A 162 1.18 -21.04 -9.68
C LEU A 162 2.37 -20.53 -8.84
N GLN A 163 2.14 -19.63 -7.92
CA GLN A 163 3.18 -19.08 -7.04
C GLN A 163 3.81 -20.16 -6.16
N ILE A 164 3.01 -21.11 -5.66
CA ILE A 164 3.50 -22.23 -4.86
C ILE A 164 4.37 -23.17 -5.70
N MET A 165 3.95 -23.48 -6.93
CA MET A 165 4.75 -24.31 -7.86
C MET A 165 6.07 -23.62 -8.25
N LYS A 166 6.09 -22.30 -8.39
CA LYS A 166 7.31 -21.51 -8.57
C LYS A 166 8.23 -21.61 -7.34
N ALA A 167 7.66 -21.47 -6.14
CA ALA A 167 8.40 -21.62 -4.88
C ALA A 167 9.00 -23.03 -4.75
N GLU A 168 8.26 -24.08 -5.08
CA GLU A 168 8.74 -25.47 -5.14
C GLU A 168 9.98 -25.59 -6.03
N LYS A 169 9.93 -25.01 -7.25
CA LYS A 169 11.05 -25.06 -8.20
C LYS A 169 12.27 -24.30 -7.68
N ARG A 170 12.08 -23.07 -7.14
CA ARG A 170 13.17 -22.25 -6.59
C ARG A 170 13.86 -22.89 -5.39
N LEU A 171 13.08 -23.51 -4.52
CA LEU A 171 13.60 -24.23 -3.35
C LEU A 171 14.21 -25.59 -3.70
N GLN A 172 14.11 -26.05 -4.95
CA GLN A 172 14.55 -27.37 -5.42
C GLN A 172 13.95 -28.52 -4.59
N ARG A 173 12.73 -28.33 -4.10
CA ARG A 173 11.99 -29.33 -3.32
C ARG A 173 10.93 -29.99 -4.20
N ILE A 174 10.46 -31.16 -3.80
CA ILE A 174 9.36 -31.89 -4.45
C ILE A 174 8.27 -32.07 -3.40
N TRP A 175 7.12 -31.44 -3.66
CA TRP A 175 5.93 -31.57 -2.82
C TRP A 175 4.92 -32.52 -3.47
N THR A 176 4.02 -33.09 -2.68
CA THR A 176 2.92 -33.91 -3.24
C THR A 176 1.89 -32.98 -3.90
N GLU A 177 1.10 -33.53 -4.84
CA GLU A 177 0.01 -32.78 -5.47
C GLU A 177 -0.97 -32.25 -4.42
N GLU A 178 -1.34 -33.08 -3.44
CA GLU A 178 -2.22 -32.72 -2.33
C GLU A 178 -1.64 -31.57 -1.48
N GLN A 179 -0.33 -31.55 -1.23
CA GLN A 179 0.30 -30.44 -0.50
C GLN A 179 0.21 -29.13 -1.26
N ILE A 180 0.42 -29.15 -2.57
CA ILE A 180 0.30 -27.95 -3.42
C ILE A 180 -1.14 -27.44 -3.43
N GLU A 181 -2.12 -28.34 -3.56
CA GLU A 181 -3.54 -27.98 -3.56
C GLU A 181 -3.97 -27.38 -2.21
N LYS A 182 -3.59 -28.02 -1.10
CA LYS A 182 -3.84 -27.48 0.25
C LYS A 182 -3.22 -26.09 0.47
N LEU A 183 -1.98 -25.89 0.00
CA LEU A 183 -1.35 -24.57 0.10
C LEU A 183 -2.06 -23.52 -0.75
N ALA A 184 -2.53 -23.88 -1.95
CA ALA A 184 -3.29 -23.00 -2.82
C ALA A 184 -4.64 -22.61 -2.20
N GLU A 185 -5.33 -23.54 -1.53
CA GLU A 185 -6.56 -23.28 -0.79
C GLU A 185 -6.37 -22.30 0.37
N LEU A 186 -5.18 -22.25 0.97
CA LEU A 186 -4.85 -21.30 2.04
C LEU A 186 -4.58 -19.88 1.53
N GLU A 187 -4.49 -19.68 0.22
CA GLU A 187 -4.20 -18.41 -0.45
C GLU A 187 -2.88 -17.75 0.03
N LEU A 188 -1.91 -18.57 0.41
CA LEU A 188 -0.58 -18.11 0.80
C LEU A 188 0.24 -17.73 -0.44
N THR A 189 1.08 -16.72 -0.30
CA THR A 189 2.00 -16.31 -1.37
C THR A 189 3.20 -17.26 -1.46
N GLY A 190 3.79 -17.37 -2.66
CA GLY A 190 5.03 -18.12 -2.84
C GLY A 190 6.16 -17.66 -1.92
N GLY A 191 6.27 -16.37 -1.65
CA GLY A 191 7.26 -15.79 -0.73
C GLY A 191 7.06 -16.24 0.72
N GLN A 192 5.81 -16.27 1.20
CA GLN A 192 5.48 -16.76 2.53
C GLN A 192 5.85 -18.24 2.69
N ILE A 193 5.54 -19.05 1.68
CA ILE A 193 5.89 -20.47 1.69
C ILE A 193 7.40 -20.68 1.65
N GLU A 194 8.14 -19.94 0.82
CA GLU A 194 9.61 -19.98 0.79
C GLU A 194 10.22 -19.60 2.13
N MET A 195 9.73 -18.53 2.74
CA MET A 195 10.19 -18.07 4.05
C MET A 195 9.95 -19.14 5.12
N ALA A 196 8.72 -19.64 5.25
CA ALA A 196 8.34 -20.60 6.27
C ALA A 196 9.06 -21.94 6.10
N THR A 197 9.15 -22.46 4.86
CA THR A 197 9.71 -23.79 4.59
C THR A 197 11.24 -23.84 4.62
N ARG A 198 11.93 -22.71 4.73
CA ARG A 198 13.37 -22.68 5.08
C ARG A 198 13.63 -23.22 6.48
N TYR A 199 12.71 -23.01 7.40
CA TYR A 199 12.83 -23.35 8.81
C TYR A 199 11.94 -24.50 9.24
N ILE A 200 10.78 -24.67 8.61
CA ILE A 200 9.72 -25.61 9.01
C ILE A 200 9.47 -26.61 7.88
N ASN A 201 9.46 -27.90 8.21
CA ASN A 201 9.01 -28.92 7.24
C ASN A 201 7.56 -28.64 6.83
N LEU A 202 7.26 -28.74 5.53
CA LEU A 202 5.94 -28.40 4.98
C LEU A 202 4.80 -29.16 5.65
N GLN A 203 4.95 -30.47 5.90
CA GLN A 203 3.91 -31.26 6.56
C GLN A 203 3.64 -30.77 7.99
N LYS A 204 4.72 -30.43 8.73
CA LYS A 204 4.57 -29.83 10.07
C LYS A 204 3.87 -28.47 10.01
N LEU A 205 4.21 -27.64 9.01
CA LEU A 205 3.57 -26.35 8.79
C LEU A 205 2.05 -26.50 8.60
N LEU A 206 1.63 -27.37 7.66
CA LEU A 206 0.21 -27.66 7.39
C LEU A 206 -0.52 -28.21 8.63
N ASN A 207 0.11 -29.14 9.35
CA ASN A 207 -0.45 -29.72 10.57
C ASN A 207 -0.67 -28.66 11.67
N HIS A 208 0.27 -27.71 11.82
CA HIS A 208 0.13 -26.65 12.82
C HIS A 208 -0.91 -25.61 12.43
N ILE A 209 -1.03 -25.26 11.14
CA ILE A 209 -2.11 -24.40 10.65
C ILE A 209 -3.46 -25.04 10.99
N ALA A 210 -3.63 -26.32 10.66
CA ALA A 210 -4.84 -27.07 10.98
C ALA A 210 -5.13 -27.09 12.49
N LYS A 211 -4.11 -27.35 13.32
CA LYS A 211 -4.22 -27.35 14.78
C LYS A 211 -4.66 -25.98 15.34
N TYR A 212 -4.04 -24.90 14.88
CA TYR A 212 -4.39 -23.54 15.34
C TYR A 212 -5.79 -23.11 14.89
N ALA A 213 -6.24 -23.62 13.75
CA ALA A 213 -7.62 -23.44 13.31
C ALA A 213 -8.64 -24.28 14.11
N GLY A 214 -8.20 -25.11 15.06
CA GLY A 214 -9.07 -25.95 15.90
C GLY A 214 -9.45 -27.30 15.28
N CYS A 215 -8.77 -27.71 14.20
CA CYS A 215 -8.99 -29.03 13.60
C CYS A 215 -8.45 -30.13 14.52
N GLN A 216 -9.32 -31.03 14.98
CA GLN A 216 -8.88 -32.27 15.65
C GLN A 216 -8.40 -33.28 14.62
N TYR A 217 -7.24 -33.90 14.86
CA TYR A 217 -6.69 -35.02 14.07
C TYR A 217 -6.36 -34.77 12.60
N GLY A 218 -5.95 -33.53 12.23
CA GLY A 218 -5.42 -33.26 10.88
C GLY A 218 -6.44 -33.37 9.73
N THR A 219 -7.70 -33.60 10.03
CA THR A 219 -8.81 -33.59 9.08
C THR A 219 -9.44 -32.21 9.08
N LEU A 220 -9.48 -31.57 7.91
CA LEU A 220 -10.10 -30.26 7.67
C LEU A 220 -11.64 -30.28 7.78
N CYS A 221 -12.19 -31.27 8.45
CA CYS A 221 -13.62 -31.51 8.54
C CYS A 221 -14.27 -30.58 9.58
N GLY A 222 -15.18 -29.73 9.14
CA GLY A 222 -16.08 -28.96 10.01
C GLY A 222 -15.75 -27.46 10.19
N MET A 223 -14.67 -26.93 9.59
CA MET A 223 -14.36 -25.50 9.63
C MET A 223 -14.66 -24.79 8.31
N SER A 224 -14.99 -23.51 8.38
CA SER A 224 -15.10 -22.71 7.17
C SER A 224 -13.71 -22.50 6.55
N SER A 225 -13.63 -22.59 5.23
CA SER A 225 -12.40 -22.33 4.46
C SER A 225 -11.78 -20.97 4.86
N GLU A 226 -12.59 -19.97 5.15
CA GLU A 226 -12.13 -18.63 5.52
C GLU A 226 -11.41 -18.60 6.89
N GLN A 227 -11.88 -19.37 7.87
CA GLN A 227 -11.22 -19.44 9.18
C GLN A 227 -9.83 -20.09 9.06
N LEU A 228 -9.70 -21.10 8.20
CA LEU A 228 -8.42 -21.75 7.93
C LEU A 228 -7.44 -20.79 7.24
N LYS A 229 -7.90 -20.06 6.23
CA LYS A 229 -7.12 -19.04 5.52
C LYS A 229 -6.66 -17.93 6.49
N GLN A 230 -7.56 -17.43 7.32
CA GLN A 230 -7.22 -16.41 8.32
C GLN A 230 -6.17 -16.91 9.32
N THR A 231 -6.31 -18.14 9.80
CA THR A 231 -5.31 -18.76 10.69
C THR A 231 -3.96 -18.89 10.00
N ALA A 232 -3.94 -19.32 8.74
CA ALA A 232 -2.71 -19.42 7.95
C ALA A 232 -2.03 -18.05 7.77
N ARG A 233 -2.79 -17.00 7.44
CA ARG A 233 -2.28 -15.63 7.34
C ARG A 233 -1.69 -15.16 8.66
N THR A 234 -2.42 -15.30 9.78
CA THR A 234 -1.93 -14.93 11.12
C THR A 234 -0.64 -15.68 11.48
N TYR A 235 -0.53 -16.96 11.11
CA TYR A 235 0.67 -17.72 11.38
C TYR A 235 1.86 -17.27 10.52
N MET A 236 1.65 -16.97 9.25
CA MET A 236 2.70 -16.41 8.39
C MET A 236 3.17 -15.03 8.89
N ASP A 237 2.26 -14.15 9.26
CA ASP A 237 2.57 -12.83 9.82
C ASP A 237 3.38 -12.96 11.11
N TYR A 238 3.02 -13.90 11.99
CA TYR A 238 3.78 -14.19 13.19
C TYR A 238 5.22 -14.61 12.88
N LEU A 239 5.43 -15.55 11.94
CA LEU A 239 6.76 -16.00 11.56
C LEU A 239 7.60 -14.89 10.92
N GLU A 240 6.98 -14.09 10.06
CA GLU A 240 7.63 -12.96 9.39
C GLU A 240 8.07 -11.88 10.40
N MET A 241 7.20 -11.52 11.35
CA MET A 241 7.55 -10.58 12.42
C MET A 241 8.69 -11.12 13.30
N ARG A 242 8.69 -12.41 13.62
CA ARG A 242 9.81 -13.04 14.34
C ARG A 242 11.13 -12.84 13.62
N LEU A 243 11.19 -13.12 12.32
CA LEU A 243 12.38 -12.93 11.51
C LEU A 243 12.81 -11.47 11.45
N SER A 244 11.86 -10.55 11.24
CA SER A 244 12.15 -9.11 11.15
C SER A 244 12.70 -8.52 12.45
N LEU A 245 12.34 -9.09 13.58
CA LEU A 245 12.84 -8.74 14.91
C LEU A 245 14.13 -9.48 15.30
N GLY A 246 14.65 -10.34 14.40
CA GLY A 246 15.91 -11.05 14.62
C GLY A 246 15.83 -12.32 15.47
N TYR A 247 14.64 -12.86 15.66
CA TYR A 247 14.48 -14.14 16.37
C TYR A 247 14.91 -15.33 15.51
N ASP A 248 15.59 -16.29 16.12
CA ASP A 248 16.00 -17.52 15.43
C ASP A 248 14.85 -18.51 15.29
N LEU A 249 14.35 -18.62 14.05
CA LEU A 249 13.30 -19.58 13.71
C LEU A 249 13.77 -21.05 13.64
N ASN A 250 15.06 -21.37 13.86
CA ASN A 250 15.46 -22.75 14.07
C ASN A 250 15.02 -23.29 15.45
N ASN A 251 14.71 -22.39 16.38
CA ASN A 251 14.16 -22.76 17.67
C ASN A 251 12.66 -23.13 17.56
N THR A 252 12.34 -24.39 17.86
CA THR A 252 10.96 -24.94 17.76
C THR A 252 9.95 -24.23 18.66
N VAL A 253 10.36 -23.64 19.76
CA VAL A 253 9.49 -22.84 20.64
C VAL A 253 8.95 -21.61 19.91
N TYR A 254 9.76 -21.01 19.03
CA TYR A 254 9.36 -19.87 18.22
C TYR A 254 8.64 -20.26 16.94
N GLN A 255 8.91 -21.47 16.41
CA GLN A 255 8.15 -22.01 15.29
C GLN A 255 6.69 -22.28 15.69
N PHE A 256 6.48 -22.90 16.86
CA PHE A 256 5.20 -23.49 17.26
C PHE A 256 4.71 -22.94 18.60
N PRO A 257 4.20 -21.71 18.65
CA PRO A 257 3.66 -21.15 19.89
C PRO A 257 2.45 -21.95 20.39
N ARG A 258 2.23 -21.99 21.70
CA ARG A 258 1.07 -22.69 22.29
C ARG A 258 -0.24 -22.01 21.90
N ASP A 259 -0.28 -20.70 22.00
CA ASP A 259 -1.38 -19.83 21.59
C ASP A 259 -0.87 -18.91 20.48
N LEU A 260 -1.38 -19.13 19.27
CA LEU A 260 -0.94 -18.35 18.10
C LEU A 260 -1.40 -16.88 18.19
N LYS A 261 -2.63 -16.65 18.65
CA LYS A 261 -3.18 -15.31 18.73
C LYS A 261 -2.40 -14.45 19.74
N ASP A 262 -2.20 -14.95 20.95
CA ASP A 262 -1.43 -14.24 21.97
C ASP A 262 0.03 -14.02 21.54
N ALA A 263 0.65 -15.01 20.90
CA ALA A 263 2.00 -14.87 20.38
C ALA A 263 2.11 -13.84 19.24
N HIS A 264 1.14 -13.82 18.34
CA HIS A 264 1.05 -12.82 17.27
C HIS A 264 0.85 -11.41 17.84
N ASP A 265 -0.10 -11.22 18.75
CA ASP A 265 -0.40 -9.92 19.32
C ASP A 265 0.82 -9.33 20.07
N ARG A 266 1.59 -10.18 20.77
CA ARG A 266 2.88 -9.79 21.37
C ARG A 266 3.91 -9.36 20.32
N MET A 267 4.01 -10.07 19.19
CA MET A 267 4.93 -9.69 18.13
C MET A 267 4.54 -8.39 17.45
N VAL A 268 3.23 -8.14 17.26
CA VAL A 268 2.72 -6.86 16.75
C VAL A 268 3.11 -5.71 17.68
N ALA A 269 2.93 -5.87 19.00
CA ALA A 269 3.30 -4.84 19.98
C ALA A 269 4.81 -4.56 19.95
N GLU A 270 5.64 -5.61 19.89
CA GLU A 270 7.10 -5.49 19.84
C GLU A 270 7.59 -4.86 18.53
N ALA A 271 7.03 -5.26 17.39
CA ALA A 271 7.36 -4.68 16.09
C ALA A 271 6.99 -3.19 16.00
N ASN A 272 5.85 -2.81 16.59
CA ASN A 272 5.44 -1.41 16.66
C ASN A 272 6.39 -0.58 17.54
N LYS A 273 6.84 -1.13 18.67
CA LYS A 273 7.84 -0.49 19.52
C LYS A 273 9.18 -0.34 18.78
N ASP A 274 9.67 -1.37 18.12
CA ASP A 274 10.92 -1.34 17.35
C ASP A 274 10.87 -0.30 16.23
N LYS A 275 9.76 -0.24 15.48
CA LYS A 275 9.55 0.80 14.45
C LYS A 275 9.56 2.21 15.06
N ALA A 276 8.93 2.37 16.24
CA ALA A 276 8.93 3.63 16.97
C ALA A 276 10.34 4.05 17.36
N ASP A 277 11.12 3.14 17.94
CA ASP A 277 12.50 3.39 18.38
C ASP A 277 13.44 3.68 17.20
N LYS A 278 13.29 2.94 16.09
CA LYS A 278 14.01 3.21 14.83
C LYS A 278 13.71 4.61 14.29
N ARG A 279 12.45 5.03 14.30
CA ARG A 279 12.06 6.37 13.86
C ARG A 279 12.68 7.46 14.72
N LEU A 280 12.74 7.29 16.04
CA LEU A 280 13.37 8.24 16.95
C LEU A 280 14.88 8.35 16.68
N LYS A 281 15.56 7.22 16.56
CA LYS A 281 17.00 7.18 16.23
C LYS A 281 17.31 7.81 14.88
N GLU A 282 16.48 7.52 13.86
CA GLU A 282 16.63 8.11 12.53
C GLU A 282 16.43 9.63 12.54
N ALA A 283 15.45 10.13 13.27
CA ALA A 283 15.22 11.58 13.43
C ALA A 283 16.44 12.26 14.07
N GLU A 284 16.99 11.69 15.14
CA GLU A 284 18.21 12.22 15.77
C GLU A 284 19.41 12.25 14.81
N ARG A 285 19.59 11.19 14.01
CA ARG A 285 20.68 11.08 13.06
C ARG A 285 20.56 12.11 11.92
N ARG A 286 19.34 12.32 11.40
CA ARG A 286 19.09 13.21 10.27
C ARG A 286 19.04 14.70 10.64
N PHE A 287 18.67 15.02 11.90
CA PHE A 287 18.45 16.39 12.36
C PHE A 287 19.26 16.72 13.63
N PRO A 288 20.59 16.64 13.57
CA PRO A 288 21.44 16.76 14.76
C PRO A 288 21.48 18.17 15.35
N ASN A 289 21.25 19.22 14.54
CA ASN A 289 21.32 20.61 15.00
C ASN A 289 20.23 20.94 16.02
N ILE A 290 19.11 20.24 16.02
CA ILE A 290 18.05 20.45 17.01
C ILE A 290 18.59 20.28 18.42
N ARG A 291 19.39 19.23 18.65
CA ARG A 291 20.02 18.97 19.94
C ARG A 291 21.19 19.90 20.22
N SER A 292 22.07 20.13 19.26
CA SER A 292 23.25 20.95 19.44
C SER A 292 22.94 22.43 19.73
N GLU A 293 21.92 22.99 19.06
CA GLU A 293 21.49 24.38 19.23
C GLU A 293 20.53 24.60 20.42
N TYR A 294 20.06 23.53 21.07
CA TYR A 294 19.07 23.63 22.14
C TYR A 294 19.44 24.62 23.24
N ARG A 295 20.70 24.64 23.72
CA ARG A 295 21.13 25.54 24.80
C ARG A 295 20.98 26.99 24.40
N LYS A 296 21.37 27.35 23.18
CA LYS A 296 21.23 28.71 22.61
C LYS A 296 19.76 29.08 22.48
N LEU A 297 18.97 28.20 21.85
CA LEU A 297 17.54 28.45 21.67
C LEU A 297 16.80 28.52 23.00
N ARG A 298 17.16 27.72 23.99
CA ARG A 298 16.58 27.78 25.33
C ARG A 298 16.83 29.15 25.98
N ASN A 299 18.03 29.71 25.87
CA ASN A 299 18.33 31.04 26.42
C ASN A 299 17.50 32.13 25.73
N GLU A 300 17.19 31.99 24.45
CA GLU A 300 16.39 32.95 23.69
C GLU A 300 14.89 32.79 23.93
N TYR A 301 14.36 31.56 23.83
CA TYR A 301 12.93 31.29 23.76
C TYR A 301 12.28 30.74 25.05
N LEU A 302 13.08 30.42 26.09
CA LEU A 302 12.50 29.98 27.35
C LEU A 302 11.78 31.16 28.03
N PHE A 303 10.51 30.94 28.37
CA PHE A 303 9.72 31.82 29.21
C PHE A 303 8.87 31.03 30.19
N LYS A 304 8.61 31.58 31.38
CA LYS A 304 7.80 31.00 32.44
C LYS A 304 7.00 32.09 33.12
N ASP A 305 5.75 31.81 33.41
CA ASP A 305 4.92 32.60 34.31
C ASP A 305 4.36 31.71 35.44
N ASP A 306 3.27 32.13 36.06
CA ASP A 306 2.63 31.37 37.15
C ASP A 306 1.93 30.10 36.66
N SER A 307 1.43 30.10 35.42
CA SER A 307 0.60 29.02 34.86
C SER A 307 1.36 28.13 33.87
N TYR A 308 2.23 28.74 33.04
CA TYR A 308 2.81 28.06 31.89
C TYR A 308 4.33 28.17 31.82
N ILE A 309 4.92 27.22 31.11
CA ILE A 309 6.29 27.24 30.65
C ILE A 309 6.32 26.95 29.15
N ILE A 310 7.00 27.81 28.37
CA ILE A 310 7.30 27.57 26.96
C ILE A 310 8.79 27.45 26.76
N ARG A 311 9.22 26.46 25.98
CA ARG A 311 10.62 26.19 25.68
C ARG A 311 10.80 25.57 24.29
N PRO A 312 11.96 25.71 23.64
CA PRO A 312 12.24 24.97 22.42
C PRO A 312 12.29 23.46 22.68
N ALA A 313 12.09 22.69 21.61
CA ALA A 313 12.31 21.25 21.64
C ALA A 313 13.78 20.92 21.97
N ARG A 314 14.01 19.91 22.80
CA ARG A 314 15.36 19.47 23.25
C ARG A 314 16.08 18.65 22.20
N SER A 315 15.31 17.96 21.32
CA SER A 315 15.84 17.02 20.35
C SER A 315 14.83 16.70 19.26
N ALA A 316 15.27 16.08 18.17
CA ALA A 316 14.42 15.61 17.11
C ALA A 316 13.43 14.54 17.61
N SER A 317 13.88 13.62 18.44
CA SER A 317 13.06 12.60 19.09
C SER A 317 11.92 13.23 19.91
N GLU A 318 12.17 14.32 20.62
CA GLU A 318 11.14 15.00 21.40
C GLU A 318 10.04 15.58 20.50
N ILE A 319 10.39 16.17 19.34
CA ILE A 319 9.41 16.66 18.36
C ILE A 319 8.58 15.51 17.78
N VAL A 320 9.20 14.38 17.46
CA VAL A 320 8.49 13.20 16.98
C VAL A 320 7.52 12.67 18.02
N MET A 321 7.95 12.59 19.29
CA MET A 321 7.09 12.14 20.39
C MET A 321 5.95 13.10 20.65
N GLU A 322 6.19 14.42 20.58
CA GLU A 322 5.16 15.44 20.71
C GLU A 322 4.03 15.24 19.68
N GLY A 323 4.41 15.07 18.39
CA GLY A 323 3.45 14.82 17.32
C GLY A 323 2.63 13.55 17.53
N ARG A 324 3.25 12.48 18.05
CA ARG A 324 2.55 11.24 18.39
C ARG A 324 1.58 11.42 19.55
N THR A 325 2.02 12.07 20.63
CA THR A 325 1.21 12.22 21.85
C THR A 325 0.03 13.15 21.63
N LEU A 326 0.24 14.24 20.88
CA LEU A 326 -0.81 15.21 20.56
C LEU A 326 -1.58 14.89 19.27
N HIS A 327 -1.26 13.77 18.59
CA HIS A 327 -1.94 13.35 17.36
C HIS A 327 -1.97 14.44 16.27
N HIS A 328 -0.83 15.09 16.02
CA HIS A 328 -0.67 16.07 14.93
C HIS A 328 0.67 15.92 14.20
N CYS A 329 0.81 16.62 13.07
CA CYS A 329 1.87 16.37 12.08
C CYS A 329 3.26 16.93 12.44
N VAL A 330 3.47 17.56 13.59
CA VAL A 330 4.75 18.23 13.95
C VAL A 330 5.96 17.28 13.93
N GLY A 331 5.76 15.99 14.17
CA GLY A 331 6.81 14.96 14.08
C GLY A 331 7.23 14.59 12.65
N GLY A 332 6.68 15.26 11.64
CA GLY A 332 7.02 15.02 10.23
C GLY A 332 8.34 15.68 9.82
N ASP A 333 8.98 15.12 8.81
CA ASP A 333 10.32 15.53 8.34
C ASP A 333 10.40 17.02 7.96
N ASN A 334 9.32 17.61 7.45
CA ASN A 334 9.30 19.03 7.09
C ASN A 334 9.51 19.96 8.30
N TYR A 335 8.86 19.67 9.43
CA TYR A 335 9.03 20.45 10.67
C TYR A 335 10.40 20.23 11.28
N LEU A 336 10.87 18.99 11.30
CA LEU A 336 12.20 18.63 11.77
C LEU A 336 13.29 19.36 10.94
N ARG A 337 13.17 19.35 9.62
CA ARG A 337 14.09 20.05 8.73
C ARG A 337 14.12 21.55 9.00
N LYS A 338 12.96 22.22 9.03
CA LYS A 338 12.86 23.65 9.29
C LYS A 338 13.50 24.04 10.63
N HIS A 339 13.28 23.23 11.68
CA HIS A 339 13.89 23.47 12.99
C HIS A 339 15.41 23.25 12.93
N ASN A 340 15.87 22.20 12.28
CA ASN A 340 17.29 21.85 12.13
C ASN A 340 18.06 22.93 11.32
N GLU A 341 17.42 23.55 10.34
CA GLU A 341 18.00 24.58 9.47
C GLU A 341 17.80 25.99 10.02
N GLY A 342 17.05 26.16 11.10
CA GLY A 342 16.80 27.44 11.74
C GLY A 342 15.81 28.34 10.98
N GLU A 343 14.96 27.79 10.10
CA GLU A 343 13.91 28.51 9.41
C GLU A 343 12.75 28.85 10.36
N SER A 344 12.28 27.85 11.08
CA SER A 344 11.31 27.99 12.18
C SER A 344 11.67 27.07 13.33
N TYR A 345 11.24 27.40 14.53
CA TYR A 345 11.50 26.58 15.70
C TYR A 345 10.19 26.04 16.29
N ILE A 346 10.25 24.79 16.73
CA ILE A 346 9.17 24.15 17.47
C ILE A 346 9.39 24.39 18.95
N LEU A 347 8.40 25.06 19.56
CA LEU A 347 8.38 25.35 20.99
C LEU A 347 7.26 24.52 21.64
N MET A 348 7.54 24.07 22.86
CA MET A 348 6.63 23.24 23.64
C MET A 348 6.08 24.06 24.80
N LEU A 349 4.80 24.34 24.77
CA LEU A 349 4.08 25.01 25.84
C LEU A 349 3.46 23.98 26.77
N ARG A 350 3.72 24.12 28.04
CA ARG A 350 3.32 23.18 29.11
C ARG A 350 2.68 23.92 30.27
N PHE A 351 1.85 23.21 31.05
CA PHE A 351 1.51 23.71 32.37
C PHE A 351 2.73 23.66 33.28
N LYS A 352 2.94 24.71 34.08
CA LYS A 352 4.07 24.79 35.01
C LYS A 352 4.07 23.66 36.06
N ILE A 353 2.87 23.20 36.46
CA ILE A 353 2.68 22.08 37.38
C ILE A 353 2.95 20.71 36.76
N ALA A 354 2.93 20.61 35.43
CA ALA A 354 3.16 19.36 34.67
C ALA A 354 4.06 19.63 33.45
N PRO A 355 5.33 20.01 33.65
CA PRO A 355 6.20 20.52 32.58
C PRO A 355 6.65 19.50 31.55
N GLU A 356 6.47 18.21 31.84
CA GLU A 356 6.81 17.13 30.91
C GLU A 356 5.57 16.65 30.12
N GLU A 357 4.35 17.02 30.52
CA GLU A 357 3.13 16.61 29.83
C GLU A 357 2.87 17.50 28.61
N PRO A 358 2.71 16.93 27.40
CA PRO A 358 2.35 17.67 26.19
C PRO A 358 1.01 18.40 26.34
N TYR A 359 1.02 19.70 26.00
CA TYR A 359 -0.20 20.51 26.04
C TYR A 359 -0.44 21.23 24.72
N ILE A 360 0.46 22.13 24.33
CA ILE A 360 0.39 22.86 23.06
C ILE A 360 1.78 22.89 22.40
N THR A 361 1.81 22.65 21.11
CA THR A 361 2.98 22.85 20.25
C THR A 361 2.85 24.17 19.49
N VAL A 362 3.90 24.97 19.48
CA VAL A 362 3.96 26.30 18.84
C VAL A 362 5.08 26.29 17.80
N GLU A 363 4.79 26.67 16.56
CA GLU A 363 5.80 26.96 15.55
C GLU A 363 6.04 28.46 15.47
N ILE A 364 7.30 28.87 15.62
CA ILE A 364 7.72 30.26 15.56
C ILE A 364 8.73 30.52 14.44
N GLU A 365 8.53 31.52 13.63
CA GLU A 365 9.50 31.99 12.63
C GLU A 365 10.73 32.57 13.31
N SER A 366 11.93 32.10 12.97
CA SER A 366 13.17 32.46 13.66
C SER A 366 13.57 33.92 13.47
N ARG A 367 13.36 34.48 12.26
CA ARG A 367 13.83 35.82 11.92
C ARG A 367 13.04 36.94 12.61
N ARG A 368 11.71 36.82 12.64
CA ARG A 368 10.78 37.87 13.12
C ARG A 368 10.15 37.54 14.46
N ASN A 369 10.42 36.38 15.04
CA ASN A 369 9.75 35.88 16.25
C ASN A 369 8.22 35.93 16.13
N ARG A 370 7.70 35.55 14.96
CA ARG A 370 6.27 35.52 14.68
C ARG A 370 5.78 34.11 14.83
N ILE A 371 4.75 33.89 15.61
CA ILE A 371 4.08 32.59 15.68
C ILE A 371 3.41 32.30 14.36
N LEU A 372 3.78 31.19 13.72
CA LEU A 372 3.19 30.71 12.47
C LEU A 372 1.91 29.94 12.74
N GLN A 373 1.97 29.06 13.73
CA GLN A 373 0.83 28.24 14.14
C GLN A 373 1.02 27.66 15.55
N TRP A 374 -0.06 27.23 16.15
CA TRP A 374 -0.05 26.52 17.43
C TRP A 374 -1.26 25.62 17.56
N TYR A 375 -1.07 24.43 18.12
CA TYR A 375 -2.09 23.40 18.25
C TYR A 375 -1.84 22.53 19.47
N GLY A 376 -2.93 22.07 20.10
CA GLY A 376 -2.96 21.03 21.12
C GLY A 376 -3.36 19.69 20.51
N ASN A 377 -3.92 18.80 21.33
CA ASN A 377 -4.29 17.45 20.93
C ASN A 377 -5.28 17.47 19.73
N LYS A 378 -4.99 16.63 18.71
CA LYS A 378 -5.79 16.49 17.48
C LYS A 378 -6.06 17.84 16.78
N ASP A 379 -5.01 18.64 16.67
CA ASP A 379 -5.04 19.96 16.06
C ASP A 379 -6.06 20.96 16.67
N CYS A 380 -6.52 20.70 17.88
CA CYS A 380 -7.42 21.63 18.58
C CYS A 380 -6.67 22.91 19.02
N LYS A 381 -7.42 23.96 19.32
CA LYS A 381 -6.92 25.20 19.94
C LYS A 381 -7.57 25.38 21.31
N PRO A 382 -7.04 24.73 22.36
CA PRO A 382 -7.62 24.81 23.68
C PRO A 382 -7.59 26.23 24.19
N ASP A 383 -8.65 26.69 24.87
CA ASP A 383 -8.80 28.05 25.42
C ASP A 383 -8.32 29.16 24.48
N LYS A 384 -8.78 29.10 23.22
CA LYS A 384 -8.25 29.86 22.09
C LYS A 384 -8.05 31.35 22.42
N LYS A 385 -9.02 31.98 23.10
CA LYS A 385 -8.98 33.43 23.39
C LYS A 385 -7.86 33.77 24.37
N ASN A 386 -7.76 33.07 25.50
CA ASN A 386 -6.74 33.33 26.51
C ASN A 386 -5.35 32.92 25.99
N MET A 387 -5.27 31.81 25.26
CA MET A 387 -4.00 31.33 24.69
C MET A 387 -3.45 32.28 23.61
N GLN A 388 -4.31 32.85 22.75
CA GLN A 388 -3.88 33.86 21.80
C GLN A 388 -3.33 35.11 22.49
N LYS A 389 -3.98 35.56 23.57
CA LYS A 389 -3.49 36.70 24.38
C LYS A 389 -2.15 36.38 25.04
N TRP A 390 -2.03 35.19 25.63
CA TRP A 390 -0.80 34.73 26.28
C TRP A 390 0.38 34.63 25.30
N LEU A 391 0.16 34.03 24.13
CA LEU A 391 1.17 33.90 23.06
C LEU A 391 1.52 35.27 22.45
N GLY A 392 0.57 36.23 22.39
CA GLY A 392 0.82 37.62 22.03
C GLY A 392 1.80 38.30 22.99
N ASN A 393 1.52 38.27 24.29
CA ASN A 393 2.39 38.78 25.34
C ASN A 393 3.80 38.15 25.30
N TYR A 394 3.86 36.84 25.10
CA TYR A 394 5.13 36.10 24.94
C TYR A 394 5.96 36.66 23.77
N THR A 395 5.35 36.88 22.60
CA THR A 395 6.08 37.38 21.43
C THR A 395 6.52 38.84 21.61
N GLU A 396 5.80 39.66 22.35
CA GLU A 396 6.22 41.04 22.72
C GLU A 396 7.47 41.01 23.60
N GLN A 397 7.47 40.16 24.64
CA GLN A 397 8.63 40.00 25.52
C GLN A 397 9.87 39.50 24.76
N LEU A 398 9.71 38.60 23.78
CA LEU A 398 10.84 38.18 22.94
C LEU A 398 11.42 39.33 22.12
N ARG A 399 10.56 40.21 21.61
CA ARG A 399 11.01 41.41 20.86
C ARG A 399 11.78 42.39 21.75
N ASP A 400 11.29 42.61 22.94
CA ASP A 400 11.93 43.54 23.88
C ASP A 400 13.28 42.99 24.37
N LYS A 401 13.36 41.70 24.64
CA LYS A 401 14.62 41.02 24.97
C LYS A 401 15.66 41.16 23.85
N LYS A 402 15.27 41.03 22.57
CA LYS A 402 16.17 41.26 21.41
C LYS A 402 16.60 42.72 21.26
N LYS A 403 15.71 43.70 21.55
CA LYS A 403 16.09 45.14 21.53
C LYS A 403 17.14 45.46 22.57
N MET A 404 16.96 44.95 23.82
CA MET A 404 17.94 45.15 24.90
C MET A 404 19.31 44.54 24.57
N GLN A 405 19.34 43.32 24.02
CA GLN A 405 20.60 42.67 23.61
C GLN A 405 21.34 43.42 22.50
N LYS A 406 20.63 44.10 21.58
CA LYS A 406 21.26 44.95 20.54
C LYS A 406 21.78 46.30 21.05
N GLN A 407 21.30 46.75 22.21
CA GLN A 407 21.77 48.01 22.83
C GLN A 407 22.99 47.79 23.73
N THR A 408 23.27 46.53 24.10
CA THR A 408 24.38 46.15 24.99
C THR A 408 25.53 45.48 24.25
N ALA A 409 25.40 45.23 22.94
CA ALA A 409 26.45 44.70 22.05
C ALA A 409 26.99 45.79 21.13
#